data_d765eccc7226555e84e4d9d8ede59c7a
#
_entry.id   d765eccc7226555e84e4d9d8ede59c7a
#
_cell.length_a   1.000
_cell.length_b   1.000
_cell.length_c   1.000
_cell.angle_alpha   90.00
_cell.angle_beta   90.00
_cell.angle_gamma   90.00
#
_symmetry.space_group_name_H-M   'P 1'
#
loop_
_entity.id
_entity.type
_entity.pdbx_description
1 polymer ?
#
loop_
_entity_poly.entity_id
_entity_poly.type
_entity_poly.pdbx_seq_one_letter_code
_entity_poly.pdbx_strand_id
1 'polypeptide(L)'
;MSRLPLSWRLGLLFAALVALSCGSLGIYLYQSFAQQLERRDELQLLSHLRQLRQLLAHTAAPRLLLDQPQYLRDTMSADSNVYVRVHDTQGRLLLDVHPGHEPLQLPAPVPLGRAAGLADIRYWTTAAGVPAAAVAALSPLGSGRTVQIMVARICNERAELLADYRRRIWFSVLFFAVAGGALALGLMWQGLAPLRRLAREAGRITAQRLSTRLSERAAPAEMRGLIAAFNAMLLRLEQGFAQVNQFAADLAHELRTPVGNLLGQSQVMLARPRSAEEYQALLGSNIEELERLNRMIDSMLFLARAEHSAVALQRQALDPAEELARQADYFQDLAEERGLRLATAVVGSGPLQADTMLLRRALANLLANAVQHAKPGSEVRLGARRRTGAWELSVDNSGEPLPAELLDRLFERFYRADPARADSARSSGLGLAIVRSIMTLHGGSATVVQPAAGDISFRLRFPDAVPPAASPAAPAAGARS
;
A
#
# COMPACT_ATOMS: atom_id res chain seq x y z
N MET A 1 24.20 -7.52 3.12
CA MET A 1 22.86 -7.65 3.77
C MET A 1 21.67 -7.40 2.83
N SER A 2 21.84 -7.00 1.59
CA SER A 2 20.75 -6.66 0.63
C SER A 2 20.02 -7.87 0.00
N ARG A 3 20.47 -9.09 0.20
CA ARG A 3 19.89 -10.31 -0.41
C ARG A 3 18.97 -11.13 0.53
N LEU A 4 18.89 -10.78 1.82
CA LEU A 4 18.03 -11.52 2.75
C LEU A 4 16.58 -11.04 2.66
N PRO A 5 15.58 -11.95 2.70
CA PRO A 5 14.16 -11.60 2.77
C PRO A 5 13.88 -10.66 3.94
N LEU A 6 12.90 -9.77 3.79
CA LEU A 6 12.53 -8.78 4.81
C LEU A 6 12.24 -9.43 6.18
N SER A 7 11.60 -10.60 6.17
CA SER A 7 11.30 -11.38 7.38
C SER A 7 12.56 -11.75 8.18
N TRP A 8 13.62 -12.17 7.51
CA TRP A 8 14.89 -12.50 8.16
C TRP A 8 15.59 -11.27 8.72
N ARG A 9 15.58 -10.16 8.00
CA ARG A 9 16.17 -8.88 8.46
C ARG A 9 15.50 -8.37 9.72
N LEU A 10 14.17 -8.39 9.76
CA LEU A 10 13.39 -7.95 10.92
C LEU A 10 13.52 -8.94 12.09
N GLY A 11 13.55 -10.25 11.84
CA GLY A 11 13.81 -11.25 12.86
C GLY A 11 15.17 -11.08 13.54
N LEU A 12 16.22 -10.82 12.75
CA LEU A 12 17.57 -10.54 13.26
C LEU A 12 17.62 -9.23 14.06
N LEU A 13 16.96 -8.18 13.58
CA LEU A 13 16.89 -6.91 14.32
C LEU A 13 16.18 -7.09 15.65
N PHE A 14 15.08 -7.86 15.70
CA PHE A 14 14.36 -8.14 16.93
C PHE A 14 15.20 -8.98 17.89
N ALA A 15 15.88 -10.02 17.42
CA ALA A 15 16.80 -10.82 18.22
C ALA A 15 17.93 -9.96 18.81
N ALA A 16 18.50 -9.04 18.00
CA ALA A 16 19.53 -8.11 18.47
C ALA A 16 19.00 -7.15 19.54
N LEU A 17 17.79 -6.63 19.36
CA LEU A 17 17.12 -5.76 20.34
C LEU A 17 16.89 -6.46 21.68
N VAL A 18 16.39 -7.71 21.63
CA VAL A 18 16.18 -8.54 22.81
C VAL A 18 17.52 -8.84 23.51
N ALA A 19 18.56 -9.19 22.75
CA ALA A 19 19.88 -9.45 23.30
C ALA A 19 20.47 -8.21 23.98
N LEU A 20 20.31 -7.02 23.36
CA LEU A 20 20.76 -5.76 23.94
C LEU A 20 20.01 -5.41 25.23
N SER A 21 18.68 -5.56 25.23
CA SER A 21 17.84 -5.27 26.41
C SER A 21 18.12 -6.23 27.55
N CYS A 22 18.17 -7.53 27.29
CA CYS A 22 18.50 -8.55 28.29
C CYS A 22 19.95 -8.42 28.77
N GLY A 23 20.88 -8.12 27.86
CA GLY A 23 22.29 -7.91 28.20
C GLY A 23 22.49 -6.70 29.09
N SER A 24 21.86 -5.55 28.79
CA SER A 24 21.94 -4.34 29.63
C SER A 24 21.36 -4.57 31.03
N LEU A 25 20.19 -5.23 31.11
CA LEU A 25 19.58 -5.60 32.38
C LEU A 25 20.47 -6.58 33.16
N GLY A 26 21.06 -7.59 32.49
CA GLY A 26 21.96 -8.55 33.08
C GLY A 26 23.22 -7.88 33.65
N ILE A 27 23.83 -6.94 32.94
CA ILE A 27 24.98 -6.14 33.41
C ILE A 27 24.58 -5.34 34.67
N TYR A 28 23.43 -4.65 34.60
CA TYR A 28 22.93 -3.88 35.75
C TYR A 28 22.73 -4.78 36.98
N LEU A 29 22.07 -5.92 36.84
CA LEU A 29 21.82 -6.87 37.93
C LEU A 29 23.15 -7.44 38.47
N TYR A 30 24.10 -7.76 37.57
CA TYR A 30 25.42 -8.24 37.98
C TYR A 30 26.16 -7.21 38.84
N GLN A 31 26.19 -5.93 38.37
CA GLN A 31 26.86 -4.84 39.09
C GLN A 31 26.19 -4.59 40.46
N SER A 32 24.86 -4.55 40.49
CA SER A 32 24.10 -4.37 41.74
C SER A 32 24.36 -5.50 42.74
N PHE A 33 24.36 -6.75 42.25
CA PHE A 33 24.64 -7.90 43.10
C PHE A 33 26.09 -7.91 43.59
N ALA A 34 27.05 -7.60 42.75
CA ALA A 34 28.47 -7.49 43.12
C ALA A 34 28.68 -6.42 44.22
N GLN A 35 28.05 -5.26 44.12
CA GLN A 35 28.10 -4.20 45.12
C GLN A 35 27.46 -4.62 46.47
N GLN A 36 26.34 -5.35 46.42
CA GLN A 36 25.70 -5.85 47.63
C GLN A 36 26.57 -6.88 48.38
N LEU A 37 27.20 -7.77 47.63
CA LEU A 37 28.14 -8.75 48.24
C LEU A 37 29.35 -8.04 48.86
N GLU A 38 29.90 -7.04 48.18
CA GLU A 38 31.01 -6.26 48.68
C GLU A 38 30.68 -5.55 49.99
N ARG A 39 29.56 -4.84 50.03
CA ARG A 39 29.08 -4.19 51.26
C ARG A 39 28.83 -5.18 52.38
N ARG A 40 28.35 -6.37 52.10
CA ARG A 40 28.14 -7.42 53.09
C ARG A 40 29.47 -7.89 53.66
N ASP A 41 30.46 -8.16 52.81
CA ASP A 41 31.81 -8.59 53.25
C ASP A 41 32.48 -7.52 54.09
N GLU A 42 32.37 -6.25 53.73
CA GLU A 42 32.92 -5.07 54.48
C GLU A 42 32.29 -4.96 55.88
N LEU A 43 30.95 -5.06 55.97
CA LEU A 43 30.23 -5.00 57.24
C LEU A 43 30.59 -6.19 58.15
N GLN A 44 30.74 -7.39 57.58
CA GLN A 44 31.16 -8.58 58.35
C GLN A 44 32.59 -8.41 58.87
N LEU A 45 33.50 -7.92 58.03
CA LEU A 45 34.89 -7.68 58.42
C LEU A 45 34.97 -6.70 59.60
N LEU A 46 34.23 -5.57 59.52
CA LEU A 46 34.16 -4.59 60.62
C LEU A 46 33.47 -5.15 61.87
N SER A 47 32.51 -6.04 61.73
CA SER A 47 31.83 -6.65 62.85
C SER A 47 32.77 -7.61 63.61
N HIS A 48 33.53 -8.46 62.88
CA HIS A 48 34.53 -9.36 63.46
C HIS A 48 35.62 -8.57 64.19
N LEU A 49 36.13 -7.48 63.54
CA LEU A 49 37.11 -6.62 64.23
C LEU A 49 36.56 -6.02 65.55
N ARG A 50 35.31 -5.54 65.54
CA ARG A 50 34.66 -5.00 66.77
C ARG A 50 34.49 -6.07 67.84
N GLN A 51 34.06 -7.28 67.50
CA GLN A 51 33.92 -8.38 68.42
C GLN A 51 35.27 -8.78 69.08
N LEU A 52 36.31 -8.91 68.24
CA LEU A 52 37.67 -9.20 68.76
C LEU A 52 38.18 -8.09 69.66
N ARG A 53 37.97 -6.85 69.33
CA ARG A 53 38.37 -5.69 70.15
C ARG A 53 37.70 -5.70 71.50
N GLN A 54 36.41 -6.04 71.54
CA GLN A 54 35.67 -6.19 72.82
C GLN A 54 36.11 -7.38 73.62
N LEU A 55 36.33 -8.52 73.04
CA LEU A 55 36.85 -9.73 73.71
C LEU A 55 38.18 -9.46 74.35
N LEU A 56 39.14 -8.86 73.63
CA LEU A 56 40.49 -8.61 74.16
C LEU A 56 40.51 -7.52 75.21
N ALA A 57 39.61 -6.51 75.15
CA ALA A 57 39.52 -5.44 76.14
C ALA A 57 38.95 -5.90 77.50
N HIS A 58 37.98 -6.83 77.47
CA HIS A 58 37.26 -7.29 78.72
C HIS A 58 37.75 -8.59 79.33
N THR A 59 38.74 -9.25 78.74
CA THR A 59 39.23 -10.52 79.29
C THR A 59 40.14 -10.31 80.43
N ALA A 60 39.78 -10.89 81.57
CA ALA A 60 40.54 -10.82 82.87
C ALA A 60 41.87 -11.55 82.78
N ALA A 61 42.04 -12.56 81.91
CA ALA A 61 43.26 -13.37 81.79
C ALA A 61 43.74 -13.38 80.31
N PRO A 62 44.32 -12.28 79.77
CA PRO A 62 44.68 -12.16 78.36
C PRO A 62 45.74 -13.22 77.91
N ARG A 63 46.57 -13.73 78.80
CA ARG A 63 47.57 -14.76 78.49
C ARG A 63 46.91 -16.11 78.09
N LEU A 64 45.84 -16.50 78.76
CA LEU A 64 45.07 -17.72 78.43
C LEU A 64 44.47 -17.72 77.04
N LEU A 65 44.01 -16.55 76.56
CA LEU A 65 43.50 -16.41 75.17
C LEU A 65 44.61 -16.52 74.17
N LEU A 66 45.81 -16.02 74.45
CA LEU A 66 46.96 -16.09 73.54
C LEU A 66 47.63 -17.44 73.56
N ASP A 67 47.61 -18.11 74.68
CA ASP A 67 48.20 -19.48 74.87
C ASP A 67 47.24 -20.60 74.33
N GLN A 68 45.93 -20.32 74.22
CA GLN A 68 44.94 -21.26 73.68
C GLN A 68 44.25 -20.73 72.42
N PRO A 69 44.93 -20.67 71.26
CA PRO A 69 44.38 -20.20 70.00
C PRO A 69 43.15 -20.97 69.58
N GLN A 70 42.91 -22.17 70.09
CA GLN A 70 41.72 -22.98 69.80
C GLN A 70 40.43 -22.31 70.24
N TYR A 71 40.36 -21.59 71.35
CA TYR A 71 39.18 -20.92 71.84
C TYR A 71 38.74 -19.76 70.93
N LEU A 72 39.69 -18.99 70.44
CA LEU A 72 39.43 -17.96 69.45
C LEU A 72 39.06 -18.56 68.09
N ARG A 73 39.70 -19.66 67.73
CA ARG A 73 39.37 -20.39 66.50
C ARG A 73 37.95 -20.94 66.57
N ASP A 74 37.51 -21.56 67.70
CA ASP A 74 36.16 -22.09 67.84
C ASP A 74 35.09 -21.00 67.91
N THR A 75 35.40 -19.84 68.50
CA THR A 75 34.48 -18.68 68.56
C THR A 75 34.33 -17.98 67.20
N MET A 76 35.35 -18.10 66.37
CA MET A 76 35.41 -17.46 65.06
C MET A 76 35.34 -18.43 63.87
N SER A 77 35.29 -19.73 64.14
CA SER A 77 35.44 -20.80 63.15
C SER A 77 34.20 -21.04 62.26
N ALA A 78 33.17 -20.23 62.41
CA ALA A 78 32.03 -20.32 61.53
C ALA A 78 32.38 -19.86 60.10
N ASP A 79 33.51 -19.15 59.86
CA ASP A 79 33.92 -18.66 58.57
C ASP A 79 35.40 -18.98 58.30
N SER A 80 35.66 -20.06 57.56
CA SER A 80 37.02 -20.54 57.20
C SER A 80 37.84 -19.57 56.37
N ASN A 81 37.22 -18.51 55.85
CA ASN A 81 37.84 -17.50 54.99
C ASN A 81 38.30 -16.25 55.74
N VAL A 82 38.11 -16.22 57.10
CA VAL A 82 38.53 -15.10 57.93
C VAL A 82 39.87 -15.46 58.60
N TYR A 83 40.84 -14.59 58.42
CA TYR A 83 42.17 -14.66 58.99
C TYR A 83 42.30 -13.61 60.10
N VAL A 84 42.80 -13.99 61.25
CA VAL A 84 43.03 -13.08 62.37
C VAL A 84 44.47 -13.15 62.78
N ARG A 85 45.17 -12.02 62.83
CA ARG A 85 46.51 -11.87 63.35
C ARG A 85 46.55 -10.82 64.44
N VAL A 86 47.19 -11.18 65.54
CA VAL A 86 47.42 -10.24 66.64
C VAL A 86 48.92 -10.03 66.76
N HIS A 87 49.37 -8.80 66.71
CA HIS A 87 50.76 -8.40 66.85
C HIS A 87 50.94 -7.52 68.10
N ASP A 88 52.13 -7.62 68.73
CA ASP A 88 52.55 -6.69 69.78
C ASP A 88 52.91 -5.34 69.09
N THR A 89 53.07 -4.28 69.90
CA THR A 89 53.52 -2.94 69.45
C THR A 89 54.92 -2.98 68.83
N GLN A 90 55.72 -4.02 69.06
CA GLN A 90 57.01 -4.29 68.44
C GLN A 90 56.90 -5.07 67.10
N GLY A 91 55.68 -5.41 66.61
CA GLY A 91 55.47 -6.18 65.39
C GLY A 91 55.65 -7.71 65.58
N ARG A 92 55.87 -8.21 66.85
CA ARG A 92 55.99 -9.60 67.09
C ARG A 92 54.57 -10.27 66.98
N LEU A 93 54.46 -11.36 66.21
CA LEU A 93 53.23 -12.11 66.05
C LEU A 93 52.90 -12.82 67.41
N LEU A 94 51.76 -12.52 68.01
CA LEU A 94 51.29 -13.14 69.21
C LEU A 94 50.29 -14.30 69.00
N LEU A 95 49.47 -14.10 67.92
CA LEU A 95 48.44 -15.06 67.54
C LEU A 95 48.23 -15.06 66.04
N ASP A 96 48.11 -16.22 65.45
CA ASP A 96 47.69 -16.45 64.08
C ASP A 96 46.55 -17.46 64.02
N VAL A 97 45.36 -17.02 63.67
CA VAL A 97 44.21 -17.93 63.52
C VAL A 97 44.01 -18.13 62.02
N HIS A 98 44.00 -19.37 61.59
CA HIS A 98 44.01 -19.84 60.22
C HIS A 98 45.30 -19.36 59.46
N PRO A 99 46.47 -19.88 59.83
CA PRO A 99 47.71 -19.59 59.19
C PRO A 99 47.65 -20.10 57.73
N GLY A 100 47.41 -19.17 56.80
CA GLY A 100 47.46 -19.46 55.36
C GLY A 100 48.82 -19.16 54.82
N HIS A 101 49.19 -19.75 53.68
CA HIS A 101 50.41 -19.51 52.95
C HIS A 101 50.42 -18.19 52.16
N GLU A 102 49.32 -17.47 52.14
CA GLU A 102 49.20 -16.23 51.40
C GLU A 102 49.76 -15.04 52.19
N PRO A 103 50.59 -14.20 51.54
CA PRO A 103 51.08 -12.97 52.15
C PRO A 103 49.95 -11.97 52.36
N LEU A 104 49.52 -11.83 53.64
CA LEU A 104 48.52 -10.83 54.01
C LEU A 104 49.18 -9.44 54.07
N GLN A 105 48.61 -8.47 53.39
CA GLN A 105 49.03 -7.09 53.51
C GLN A 105 48.54 -6.48 54.82
N LEU A 106 49.46 -5.98 55.64
CA LEU A 106 49.11 -5.29 56.89
C LEU A 106 48.62 -3.85 56.63
N PRO A 107 47.37 -3.55 56.85
CA PRO A 107 46.89 -2.13 56.79
C PRO A 107 47.36 -1.34 57.99
N ALA A 108 47.43 -0.02 57.84
CA ALA A 108 47.71 0.86 58.97
C ALA A 108 46.65 0.69 60.07
N PRO A 109 47.04 0.48 61.35
CA PRO A 109 46.06 0.21 62.38
C PRO A 109 45.25 1.46 62.79
N VAL A 110 43.93 1.31 62.95
CA VAL A 110 43.05 2.33 63.48
C VAL A 110 43.41 2.63 64.93
N PRO A 111 43.62 3.93 65.34
CA PRO A 111 44.02 4.29 66.70
C PRO A 111 43.02 3.83 67.76
N LEU A 112 43.53 3.74 69.02
CA LEU A 112 42.68 3.57 70.21
C LEU A 112 41.63 4.67 70.32
N GLY A 113 40.38 4.34 70.62
CA GLY A 113 39.30 5.31 70.78
C GLY A 113 38.55 5.66 69.47
N ARG A 114 39.08 5.35 68.27
CA ARG A 114 38.36 5.50 67.00
C ARG A 114 37.71 4.18 66.58
N ALA A 115 36.46 4.20 66.20
CA ALA A 115 35.81 3.10 65.54
C ALA A 115 36.35 2.88 64.12
N ALA A 116 36.65 1.67 63.71
CA ALA A 116 37.02 1.38 62.36
C ALA A 116 35.80 1.53 61.40
N GLY A 117 36.03 2.18 60.30
CA GLY A 117 35.03 2.41 59.26
C GLY A 117 35.42 1.76 57.90
N LEU A 118 34.58 1.92 56.93
CA LEU A 118 34.79 1.41 55.57
C LEU A 118 36.08 1.97 54.92
N ALA A 119 36.44 3.22 55.21
CA ALA A 119 37.64 3.85 54.69
C ALA A 119 38.96 3.21 55.22
N ASP A 120 38.89 2.49 56.31
CA ASP A 120 40.05 1.83 56.90
C ASP A 120 40.34 0.43 56.38
N ILE A 121 39.44 -0.07 55.50
CA ILE A 121 39.59 -1.38 54.81
C ILE A 121 40.58 -1.22 53.67
N ARG A 122 41.55 -2.12 53.59
CA ARG A 122 42.50 -2.26 52.49
C ARG A 122 42.16 -3.48 51.64
N TYR A 123 42.12 -3.28 50.33
CA TYR A 123 41.83 -4.30 49.38
C TYR A 123 43.07 -4.65 48.59
N TRP A 124 43.24 -5.92 48.29
CA TRP A 124 44.26 -6.42 47.36
C TRP A 124 43.76 -7.66 46.63
N THR A 125 44.51 -8.11 45.67
CA THR A 125 44.26 -9.36 44.97
C THR A 125 45.35 -10.36 45.35
N THR A 126 44.98 -11.59 45.75
CA THR A 126 45.92 -12.65 46.08
C THR A 126 46.67 -13.11 44.86
N ALA A 127 47.75 -13.87 45.03
CA ALA A 127 48.51 -14.48 43.92
C ALA A 127 47.65 -15.40 43.03
N ALA A 128 46.60 -15.94 43.58
CA ALA A 128 45.60 -16.74 42.85
C ALA A 128 44.54 -15.87 42.11
N GLY A 129 44.64 -14.54 42.12
CA GLY A 129 43.68 -13.67 41.48
C GLY A 129 42.36 -13.42 42.25
N VAL A 130 42.29 -13.83 43.51
CA VAL A 130 41.12 -13.72 44.33
C VAL A 130 41.13 -12.40 45.12
N PRO A 131 40.00 -11.63 45.14
CA PRO A 131 39.91 -10.42 45.94
C PRO A 131 40.03 -10.76 47.45
N ALA A 132 40.78 -9.92 48.15
CA ALA A 132 40.94 -10.01 49.60
C ALA A 132 40.81 -8.60 50.21
N ALA A 133 40.38 -8.55 51.47
CA ALA A 133 40.24 -7.33 52.21
C ALA A 133 40.74 -7.52 53.64
N ALA A 134 41.35 -6.49 54.21
CA ALA A 134 41.77 -6.49 55.64
C ALA A 134 41.54 -5.15 56.28
N VAL A 135 41.37 -5.20 57.58
CA VAL A 135 41.31 -4.06 58.47
C VAL A 135 42.13 -4.31 59.72
N ALA A 136 42.89 -3.35 60.18
CA ALA A 136 43.65 -3.46 61.39
C ALA A 136 43.27 -2.35 62.41
N ALA A 137 43.33 -2.66 63.72
CA ALA A 137 43.08 -1.69 64.74
C ALA A 137 43.91 -1.98 65.98
N LEU A 138 44.23 -0.92 66.71
CA LEU A 138 44.81 -1.06 68.04
C LEU A 138 43.74 -1.41 69.07
N SER A 139 44.04 -2.32 69.99
CA SER A 139 43.14 -2.73 71.09
C SER A 139 43.93 -2.79 72.38
N PRO A 140 43.31 -2.39 73.47
CA PRO A 140 43.91 -2.68 74.79
C PRO A 140 43.81 -4.18 75.08
N LEU A 141 44.86 -4.77 75.70
CA LEU A 141 44.91 -6.12 76.15
C LEU A 141 44.89 -6.11 77.66
N GLY A 142 43.72 -6.28 78.29
CA GLY A 142 43.60 -6.35 79.76
C GLY A 142 44.35 -5.26 80.50
N SER A 143 45.38 -5.58 81.25
CA SER A 143 46.11 -4.69 82.16
C SER A 143 47.08 -3.66 81.45
N GLY A 144 46.68 -2.97 80.40
CA GLY A 144 47.42 -1.77 79.91
C GLY A 144 48.41 -1.99 78.76
N ARG A 145 48.54 -3.22 78.22
CA ARG A 145 49.27 -3.43 76.99
C ARG A 145 48.39 -3.14 75.76
N THR A 146 48.96 -2.56 74.74
CA THR A 146 48.27 -2.36 73.45
C THR A 146 48.75 -3.45 72.50
N VAL A 147 47.80 -3.99 71.68
CA VAL A 147 48.08 -4.96 70.65
C VAL A 147 47.43 -4.47 69.34
N GLN A 148 47.99 -4.90 68.24
CA GLN A 148 47.43 -4.62 66.90
C GLN A 148 46.67 -5.89 66.47
N ILE A 149 45.39 -5.77 66.22
CA ILE A 149 44.52 -6.80 65.65
C ILE A 149 44.38 -6.54 64.17
N MET A 150 44.60 -7.53 63.38
CA MET A 150 44.27 -7.55 61.97
C MET A 150 43.24 -8.64 61.69
N VAL A 151 42.17 -8.27 60.99
CA VAL A 151 41.20 -9.21 60.45
C VAL A 151 41.26 -9.07 58.93
N ALA A 152 41.49 -10.21 58.26
CA ALA A 152 41.50 -10.27 56.80
C ALA A 152 40.53 -11.33 56.32
N ARG A 153 39.99 -11.14 55.15
CA ARG A 153 39.09 -12.09 54.49
C ARG A 153 39.51 -12.29 53.04
N ILE A 154 39.61 -13.53 52.62
CA ILE A 154 39.80 -13.91 51.21
C ILE A 154 38.44 -14.27 50.64
N CYS A 155 38.01 -13.55 49.58
CA CYS A 155 36.63 -13.59 49.06
C CYS A 155 36.45 -14.66 47.95
N ASN A 156 36.93 -15.91 48.19
CA ASN A 156 36.80 -17.01 47.22
C ASN A 156 35.35 -17.28 46.82
N GLU A 157 34.46 -17.42 47.81
CA GLU A 157 33.04 -17.69 47.62
C GLU A 157 32.38 -16.62 46.79
N ARG A 158 32.75 -15.32 46.99
CA ARG A 158 32.27 -14.21 46.22
C ARG A 158 32.69 -14.32 44.74
N ALA A 159 33.94 -14.70 44.48
CA ALA A 159 34.45 -14.86 43.14
C ALA A 159 33.74 -15.99 42.37
N GLU A 160 33.50 -17.11 43.02
CA GLU A 160 32.75 -18.24 42.45
C GLU A 160 31.29 -17.90 42.19
N LEU A 161 30.60 -17.27 43.16
CA LEU A 161 29.21 -16.83 42.99
C LEU A 161 29.05 -15.84 41.86
N LEU A 162 29.96 -14.88 41.74
CA LEU A 162 29.91 -13.91 40.63
C LEU A 162 30.21 -14.55 39.28
N ALA A 163 31.10 -15.54 39.23
CA ALA A 163 31.39 -16.29 38.01
C ALA A 163 30.18 -17.11 37.54
N ASP A 164 29.53 -17.81 38.50
CA ASP A 164 28.30 -18.56 38.22
C ASP A 164 27.14 -17.66 37.78
N TYR A 165 26.94 -16.53 38.46
CA TYR A 165 25.91 -15.59 38.14
C TYR A 165 26.11 -14.96 36.74
N ARG A 166 27.36 -14.60 36.39
CA ARG A 166 27.75 -14.15 35.07
C ARG A 166 27.44 -15.18 33.99
N ARG A 167 27.78 -16.47 34.24
CA ARG A 167 27.49 -17.57 33.32
C ARG A 167 25.98 -17.72 33.07
N ARG A 168 25.18 -17.70 34.13
CA ARG A 168 23.70 -17.76 34.03
C ARG A 168 23.11 -16.60 33.26
N ILE A 169 23.60 -15.39 33.47
CA ILE A 169 23.18 -14.21 32.70
C ILE A 169 23.42 -14.43 31.20
N TRP A 170 24.62 -14.86 30.81
CA TRP A 170 24.94 -15.06 29.39
C TRP A 170 24.09 -16.16 28.75
N PHE A 171 23.84 -17.27 29.46
CA PHE A 171 22.94 -18.31 28.97
C PHE A 171 21.49 -17.79 28.81
N SER A 172 21.02 -17.01 29.77
CA SER A 172 19.69 -16.39 29.68
C SER A 172 19.58 -15.42 28.52
N VAL A 173 20.56 -14.55 28.30
CA VAL A 173 20.61 -13.61 27.18
C VAL A 173 20.56 -14.36 25.85
N LEU A 174 21.39 -15.40 25.69
CA LEU A 174 21.42 -16.21 24.48
C LEU A 174 20.07 -16.92 24.24
N PHE A 175 19.50 -17.53 25.29
CA PHE A 175 18.22 -18.21 25.21
C PHE A 175 17.10 -17.27 24.75
N PHE A 176 16.96 -16.11 25.41
CA PHE A 176 15.92 -15.14 25.07
C PHE A 176 16.13 -14.50 23.71
N ALA A 177 17.37 -14.27 23.29
CA ALA A 177 17.68 -13.76 21.95
C ALA A 177 17.26 -14.76 20.86
N VAL A 178 17.58 -16.03 21.03
CA VAL A 178 17.20 -17.09 20.08
C VAL A 178 15.68 -17.32 20.08
N ALA A 179 15.08 -17.45 21.26
CA ALA A 179 13.64 -17.66 21.39
C ALA A 179 12.83 -16.48 20.84
N GLY A 180 13.24 -15.24 21.17
CA GLY A 180 12.62 -14.02 20.66
C GLY A 180 12.76 -13.88 19.15
N GLY A 181 13.93 -14.19 18.60
CA GLY A 181 14.16 -14.21 17.15
C GLY A 181 13.31 -15.24 16.43
N ALA A 182 13.21 -16.45 16.97
CA ALA A 182 12.37 -17.51 16.41
C ALA A 182 10.87 -17.15 16.46
N LEU A 183 10.42 -16.59 17.58
CA LEU A 183 9.03 -16.10 17.71
C LEU A 183 8.72 -15.00 16.71
N ALA A 184 9.60 -14.01 16.58
CA ALA A 184 9.43 -12.91 15.62
C ALA A 184 9.35 -13.42 14.19
N LEU A 185 10.20 -14.36 13.79
CA LEU A 185 10.16 -15.00 12.47
C LEU A 185 8.84 -15.75 12.26
N GLY A 186 8.36 -16.51 13.25
CA GLY A 186 7.09 -17.23 13.19
C GLY A 186 5.90 -16.28 12.98
N LEU A 187 5.81 -15.22 13.79
CA LEU A 187 4.77 -14.21 13.67
C LEU A 187 4.79 -13.49 12.31
N MET A 188 5.98 -13.18 11.79
CA MET A 188 6.11 -12.60 10.46
C MET A 188 5.68 -13.53 9.33
N TRP A 189 6.03 -14.81 9.44
CA TRP A 189 5.60 -15.79 8.44
C TRP A 189 4.09 -15.94 8.40
N GLN A 190 3.43 -15.95 9.55
CA GLN A 190 1.98 -15.99 9.66
C GLN A 190 1.34 -14.68 9.19
N GLY A 191 1.85 -13.53 9.62
CA GLY A 191 1.31 -12.22 9.25
C GLY A 191 1.44 -11.89 7.76
N LEU A 192 2.50 -12.36 7.07
CA LEU A 192 2.70 -12.16 5.64
C LEU A 192 2.09 -13.26 4.76
N ALA A 193 1.55 -14.33 5.34
CA ALA A 193 0.94 -15.42 4.59
C ALA A 193 -0.25 -14.98 3.72
N PRO A 194 -1.19 -14.12 4.20
CA PRO A 194 -2.29 -13.61 3.39
C PRO A 194 -1.80 -12.81 2.17
N LEU A 195 -0.80 -11.96 2.34
CA LEU A 195 -0.22 -11.17 1.26
C LEU A 195 0.40 -12.05 0.16
N ARG A 196 1.11 -13.13 0.57
CA ARG A 196 1.66 -14.10 -0.39
C ARG A 196 0.58 -14.89 -1.13
N ARG A 197 -0.55 -15.17 -0.49
CA ARG A 197 -1.71 -15.79 -1.14
C ARG A 197 -2.30 -14.86 -2.18
N LEU A 198 -2.57 -13.61 -1.81
CA LEU A 198 -3.08 -12.60 -2.73
C LEU A 198 -2.17 -12.38 -3.94
N ALA A 199 -0.86 -12.28 -3.72
CA ALA A 199 0.10 -12.14 -4.82
C ALA A 199 0.06 -13.34 -5.79
N ARG A 200 -0.11 -14.56 -5.27
CA ARG A 200 -0.25 -15.78 -6.11
C ARG A 200 -1.58 -15.81 -6.85
N GLU A 201 -2.68 -15.43 -6.22
CA GLU A 201 -4.00 -15.35 -6.85
C GLU A 201 -4.02 -14.28 -7.94
N ALA A 202 -3.48 -13.09 -7.65
CA ALA A 202 -3.34 -12.02 -8.63
C ALA A 202 -2.49 -12.45 -9.84
N GLY A 203 -1.40 -13.18 -9.61
CA GLY A 203 -0.55 -13.71 -10.69
C GLY A 203 -1.19 -14.79 -11.57
N ARG A 204 -2.35 -15.34 -11.16
CA ARG A 204 -3.13 -16.30 -11.96
C ARG A 204 -4.18 -15.65 -12.83
N ILE A 205 -4.41 -14.35 -12.67
CA ILE A 205 -5.38 -13.60 -13.45
C ILE A 205 -4.76 -13.31 -14.81
N THR A 206 -5.43 -13.77 -15.86
CA THR A 206 -5.06 -13.55 -17.26
C THR A 206 -6.22 -12.86 -17.97
N ALA A 207 -5.99 -12.39 -19.21
CA ALA A 207 -7.04 -11.78 -20.04
C ALA A 207 -8.26 -12.69 -20.24
N GLN A 208 -8.07 -14.02 -20.20
CA GLN A 208 -9.17 -15.01 -20.32
C GLN A 208 -9.89 -15.26 -18.98
N ARG A 209 -9.37 -14.76 -17.86
CA ARG A 209 -9.92 -15.01 -16.51
C ARG A 209 -10.08 -13.72 -15.70
N LEU A 210 -10.48 -12.65 -16.36
CA LEU A 210 -10.73 -11.34 -15.71
C LEU A 210 -11.96 -11.36 -14.78
N SER A 211 -12.87 -12.33 -14.94
CA SER A 211 -14.05 -12.50 -14.06
C SER A 211 -13.72 -13.00 -12.65
N THR A 212 -12.48 -13.51 -12.44
CA THR A 212 -12.05 -13.99 -11.13
C THR A 212 -11.91 -12.79 -10.17
N ARG A 213 -12.49 -12.91 -8.96
CA ARG A 213 -12.37 -11.87 -7.91
C ARG A 213 -11.59 -12.42 -6.72
N LEU A 214 -10.80 -11.55 -6.10
CA LEU A 214 -10.12 -11.87 -4.85
C LEU A 214 -11.13 -11.86 -3.69
N SER A 215 -11.05 -12.88 -2.81
CA SER A 215 -11.99 -13.02 -1.70
C SER A 215 -11.67 -12.06 -0.56
N GLU A 216 -12.61 -11.21 -0.18
CA GLU A 216 -12.51 -10.29 0.96
C GLU A 216 -12.73 -11.00 2.30
N ARG A 217 -13.49 -12.11 2.32
CA ARG A 217 -13.89 -12.80 3.56
C ARG A 217 -12.72 -13.48 4.28
N ALA A 218 -11.71 -13.90 3.55
CA ALA A 218 -10.54 -14.59 4.10
C ALA A 218 -9.37 -13.65 4.41
N ALA A 219 -9.54 -12.33 4.18
CA ALA A 219 -8.48 -11.35 4.33
C ALA A 219 -8.56 -10.61 5.68
N PRO A 220 -7.41 -10.27 6.29
CA PRO A 220 -7.35 -9.34 7.42
C PRO A 220 -8.02 -8.01 7.10
N ALA A 221 -8.53 -7.33 8.14
CA ALA A 221 -9.26 -6.07 7.99
C ALA A 221 -8.45 -5.00 7.24
N GLU A 222 -7.15 -4.95 7.49
CA GLU A 222 -6.19 -4.02 6.88
C GLU A 222 -6.02 -4.21 5.37
N MET A 223 -6.34 -5.39 4.85
CA MET A 223 -6.18 -5.73 3.44
C MET A 223 -7.48 -5.61 2.64
N ARG A 224 -8.63 -5.46 3.28
CA ARG A 224 -9.94 -5.38 2.58
C ARG A 224 -9.99 -4.22 1.60
N GLY A 225 -9.50 -3.05 2.00
CA GLY A 225 -9.44 -1.88 1.11
C GLY A 225 -8.59 -2.12 -0.14
N LEU A 226 -7.47 -2.80 0.01
CA LEU A 226 -6.61 -3.16 -1.13
C LEU A 226 -7.31 -4.15 -2.07
N ILE A 227 -7.98 -5.17 -1.51
CA ILE A 227 -8.70 -6.17 -2.31
C ILE A 227 -9.87 -5.52 -3.04
N ALA A 228 -10.64 -4.64 -2.39
CA ALA A 228 -11.72 -3.91 -3.01
C ALA A 228 -11.23 -3.04 -4.19
N ALA A 229 -10.14 -2.29 -4.01
CA ALA A 229 -9.52 -1.49 -5.07
C ALA A 229 -9.04 -2.37 -6.25
N PHE A 230 -8.44 -3.51 -5.95
CA PHE A 230 -7.97 -4.45 -6.97
C PHE A 230 -9.15 -5.07 -7.74
N ASN A 231 -10.21 -5.50 -7.05
CA ASN A 231 -11.42 -6.01 -7.67
C ASN A 231 -12.13 -4.96 -8.54
N ALA A 232 -12.14 -3.69 -8.11
CA ALA A 232 -12.67 -2.58 -8.91
C ALA A 232 -11.84 -2.36 -10.19
N MET A 233 -10.53 -2.48 -10.11
CA MET A 233 -9.64 -2.43 -11.28
C MET A 233 -9.93 -3.59 -12.24
N LEU A 234 -10.05 -4.82 -11.72
CA LEU A 234 -10.40 -5.99 -12.54
C LEU A 234 -11.74 -5.82 -13.25
N LEU A 235 -12.74 -5.26 -12.57
CA LEU A 235 -14.05 -4.98 -13.18
C LEU A 235 -13.93 -4.03 -14.37
N ARG A 236 -13.17 -2.95 -14.24
CA ARG A 236 -12.93 -2.00 -15.34
C ARG A 236 -12.20 -2.65 -16.51
N LEU A 237 -11.19 -3.49 -16.23
CA LEU A 237 -10.46 -4.22 -17.27
C LEU A 237 -11.37 -5.24 -17.99
N GLU A 238 -12.22 -5.97 -17.27
CA GLU A 238 -13.18 -6.92 -17.81
C GLU A 238 -14.17 -6.22 -18.74
N GLN A 239 -14.74 -5.09 -18.28
CA GLN A 239 -15.66 -4.27 -19.07
C GLN A 239 -14.99 -3.72 -20.34
N GLY A 240 -13.79 -3.17 -20.22
CA GLY A 240 -13.03 -2.67 -21.37
C GLY A 240 -12.71 -3.78 -22.37
N PHE A 241 -12.29 -4.96 -21.89
CA PHE A 241 -11.99 -6.09 -22.75
C PHE A 241 -13.24 -6.66 -23.45
N ALA A 242 -14.36 -6.71 -22.74
CA ALA A 242 -15.65 -7.09 -23.31
C ALA A 242 -16.09 -6.13 -24.42
N GLN A 243 -15.93 -4.81 -24.21
CA GLN A 243 -16.23 -3.78 -25.23
C GLN A 243 -15.36 -3.94 -26.47
N VAL A 244 -14.05 -4.17 -26.31
CA VAL A 244 -13.14 -4.38 -27.45
C VAL A 244 -13.50 -5.64 -28.24
N ASN A 245 -13.82 -6.73 -27.54
CA ASN A 245 -14.21 -7.97 -28.20
C ASN A 245 -15.55 -7.84 -28.94
N GLN A 246 -16.54 -7.19 -28.34
CA GLN A 246 -17.82 -6.90 -28.97
C GLN A 246 -17.61 -6.05 -30.22
N PHE A 247 -16.81 -4.97 -30.11
CA PHE A 247 -16.48 -4.11 -31.25
C PHE A 247 -15.82 -4.88 -32.40
N ALA A 248 -14.86 -5.77 -32.09
CA ALA A 248 -14.19 -6.59 -33.11
C ALA A 248 -15.15 -7.58 -33.78
N ALA A 249 -16.08 -8.17 -33.00
CA ALA A 249 -17.08 -9.08 -33.54
C ALA A 249 -18.07 -8.36 -34.47
N ASP A 250 -18.57 -7.19 -34.05
CA ASP A 250 -19.49 -6.35 -34.82
C ASP A 250 -18.82 -5.89 -36.12
N LEU A 251 -17.56 -5.44 -36.04
CA LEU A 251 -16.75 -5.03 -37.20
C LEU A 251 -16.59 -6.18 -38.20
N ALA A 252 -16.25 -7.39 -37.72
CA ALA A 252 -16.08 -8.54 -38.57
C ALA A 252 -17.39 -8.94 -39.27
N HIS A 253 -18.52 -8.79 -38.57
CA HIS A 253 -19.84 -9.09 -39.14
C HIS A 253 -20.22 -8.10 -40.24
N GLU A 254 -20.10 -6.80 -39.97
CA GLU A 254 -20.48 -5.72 -40.88
C GLU A 254 -19.56 -5.60 -42.10
N LEU A 255 -18.29 -6.02 -42.00
CA LEU A 255 -17.39 -6.07 -43.16
C LEU A 255 -17.60 -7.36 -44.01
N ARG A 256 -18.03 -8.44 -43.44
CA ARG A 256 -18.20 -9.72 -44.18
C ARG A 256 -19.27 -9.62 -45.25
N THR A 257 -20.37 -8.93 -44.97
CA THR A 257 -21.51 -8.82 -45.89
C THR A 257 -21.15 -8.03 -47.20
N PRO A 258 -20.61 -6.81 -47.15
CA PRO A 258 -20.25 -6.08 -48.36
C PRO A 258 -19.10 -6.74 -49.13
N VAL A 259 -18.10 -7.27 -48.43
CA VAL A 259 -17.01 -8.01 -49.08
C VAL A 259 -17.54 -9.29 -49.78
N GLY A 260 -18.46 -10.02 -49.09
CA GLY A 260 -19.15 -11.16 -49.73
C GLY A 260 -19.96 -10.82 -50.94
N ASN A 261 -20.66 -9.69 -50.93
CA ASN A 261 -21.43 -9.18 -52.10
C ASN A 261 -20.51 -8.81 -53.23
N LEU A 262 -19.43 -8.06 -53.00
CA LEU A 262 -18.43 -7.68 -54.00
C LEU A 262 -17.82 -8.93 -54.66
N LEU A 263 -17.45 -9.92 -53.85
CA LEU A 263 -16.87 -11.16 -54.33
C LEU A 263 -17.90 -11.96 -55.16
N GLY A 264 -19.12 -12.14 -54.63
CA GLY A 264 -20.19 -12.87 -55.31
C GLY A 264 -20.59 -12.26 -56.64
N GLN A 265 -20.81 -10.92 -56.69
CA GLN A 265 -21.11 -10.21 -57.92
C GLN A 265 -19.99 -10.34 -58.96
N SER A 266 -18.74 -10.20 -58.52
CA SER A 266 -17.57 -10.38 -59.39
C SER A 266 -17.45 -11.81 -59.93
N GLN A 267 -17.69 -12.82 -59.11
CA GLN A 267 -17.68 -14.22 -59.52
C GLN A 267 -18.80 -14.54 -60.54
N VAL A 268 -20.01 -14.06 -60.31
CA VAL A 268 -21.15 -14.21 -61.25
C VAL A 268 -20.87 -13.58 -62.59
N MET A 269 -20.25 -12.38 -62.61
CA MET A 269 -19.90 -11.71 -63.87
C MET A 269 -18.76 -12.42 -64.62
N LEU A 270 -17.81 -13.02 -63.92
CA LEU A 270 -16.72 -13.80 -64.52
C LEU A 270 -17.15 -15.18 -65.01
N ALA A 271 -18.27 -15.72 -64.53
CA ALA A 271 -18.72 -17.06 -64.86
C ALA A 271 -19.13 -17.25 -66.33
N ARG A 272 -19.44 -16.16 -67.04
CA ARG A 272 -19.75 -16.15 -68.48
C ARG A 272 -19.39 -14.81 -69.12
N PRO A 273 -19.09 -14.78 -70.42
CA PRO A 273 -18.87 -13.52 -71.12
C PRO A 273 -20.07 -12.58 -71.01
N ARG A 274 -19.79 -11.29 -70.81
CA ARG A 274 -20.76 -10.22 -70.63
C ARG A 274 -20.46 -9.06 -71.60
N SER A 275 -21.41 -8.13 -71.76
CA SER A 275 -21.16 -6.95 -72.53
C SER A 275 -20.27 -5.95 -71.78
N ALA A 276 -19.66 -4.98 -72.47
CA ALA A 276 -18.83 -3.96 -71.85
C ALA A 276 -19.67 -3.06 -70.90
N GLU A 277 -20.93 -2.82 -71.23
CA GLU A 277 -21.86 -2.06 -70.40
C GLU A 277 -22.20 -2.77 -69.10
N GLU A 278 -22.37 -4.11 -69.15
CA GLU A 278 -22.60 -4.92 -67.94
C GLU A 278 -21.36 -4.91 -66.99
N TYR A 279 -20.14 -4.97 -67.55
CA TYR A 279 -18.91 -4.82 -66.77
C TYR A 279 -18.76 -3.44 -66.18
N GLN A 280 -19.08 -2.34 -66.93
CA GLN A 280 -19.07 -0.97 -66.44
C GLN A 280 -20.07 -0.79 -65.28
N ALA A 281 -21.28 -1.34 -65.40
CA ALA A 281 -22.30 -1.26 -64.36
C ALA A 281 -21.83 -1.98 -63.10
N LEU A 282 -21.20 -3.17 -63.23
CA LEU A 282 -20.62 -3.86 -62.06
C LEU A 282 -19.49 -3.09 -61.41
N LEU A 283 -18.57 -2.53 -62.23
CA LEU A 283 -17.48 -1.72 -61.71
C LEU A 283 -17.98 -0.48 -60.95
N GLY A 284 -19.04 0.17 -61.50
CA GLY A 284 -19.71 1.28 -60.81
C GLY A 284 -20.30 0.88 -59.47
N SER A 285 -21.06 -0.26 -59.45
CA SER A 285 -21.61 -0.79 -58.18
C SER A 285 -20.52 -1.20 -57.19
N ASN A 286 -19.42 -1.77 -57.67
CA ASN A 286 -18.28 -2.15 -56.80
C ASN A 286 -17.61 -0.89 -56.22
N ILE A 287 -17.46 0.20 -57.00
CA ILE A 287 -16.90 1.45 -56.49
C ILE A 287 -17.79 2.02 -55.38
N GLU A 288 -19.10 2.07 -55.59
CA GLU A 288 -20.05 2.56 -54.57
C GLU A 288 -19.95 1.76 -53.27
N GLU A 289 -19.85 0.42 -53.35
CA GLU A 289 -19.73 -0.42 -52.20
C GLU A 289 -18.38 -0.29 -51.48
N LEU A 290 -17.27 -0.11 -52.22
CA LEU A 290 -15.95 0.20 -51.67
C LEU A 290 -15.91 1.56 -50.98
N GLU A 291 -16.53 2.61 -51.56
CA GLU A 291 -16.67 3.92 -50.90
C GLU A 291 -17.51 3.84 -49.63
N ARG A 292 -18.56 3.03 -49.64
CA ARG A 292 -19.36 2.74 -48.46
C ARG A 292 -18.55 2.10 -47.37
N LEU A 293 -17.73 1.08 -47.71
CA LEU A 293 -16.81 0.42 -46.79
C LEU A 293 -15.81 1.42 -46.20
N ASN A 294 -15.25 2.31 -47.01
CA ASN A 294 -14.31 3.31 -46.57
C ASN A 294 -14.96 4.28 -45.54
N ARG A 295 -16.17 4.78 -45.85
CA ARG A 295 -16.95 5.60 -44.89
C ARG A 295 -17.26 4.88 -43.60
N MET A 296 -17.51 3.56 -43.64
CA MET A 296 -17.75 2.74 -42.47
C MET A 296 -16.48 2.63 -41.62
N ILE A 297 -15.32 2.36 -42.23
CA ILE A 297 -14.01 2.27 -41.54
C ILE A 297 -13.67 3.60 -40.86
N ASP A 298 -13.85 4.75 -41.56
CA ASP A 298 -13.61 6.09 -41.01
C ASP A 298 -14.53 6.40 -39.82
N SER A 299 -15.78 5.93 -39.89
CA SER A 299 -16.76 6.06 -38.82
C SER A 299 -16.35 5.25 -37.58
N MET A 300 -15.85 4.02 -37.78
CA MET A 300 -15.36 3.15 -36.73
C MET A 300 -14.10 3.71 -36.09
N LEU A 301 -13.13 4.18 -36.87
CA LEU A 301 -11.91 4.81 -36.36
C LEU A 301 -12.23 6.06 -35.54
N PHE A 302 -13.20 6.86 -35.99
CA PHE A 302 -13.66 8.00 -35.22
C PHE A 302 -14.26 7.58 -33.88
N LEU A 303 -15.17 6.60 -33.86
CA LEU A 303 -15.79 6.10 -32.62
C LEU A 303 -14.75 5.55 -31.64
N ALA A 304 -13.77 4.78 -32.13
CA ALA A 304 -12.69 4.26 -31.31
C ALA A 304 -11.84 5.36 -30.68
N ARG A 305 -11.52 6.43 -31.44
CA ARG A 305 -10.78 7.59 -30.93
C ARG A 305 -11.59 8.42 -29.92
N ALA A 306 -12.89 8.60 -30.20
CA ALA A 306 -13.78 9.38 -29.34
C ALA A 306 -13.97 8.74 -27.96
N GLU A 307 -14.02 7.41 -27.86
CA GLU A 307 -14.14 6.69 -26.59
C GLU A 307 -12.91 6.80 -25.70
N HIS A 308 -11.73 6.89 -26.29
CA HIS A 308 -10.47 7.00 -25.54
C HIS A 308 -10.09 8.45 -25.23
N SER A 309 -11.02 9.41 -25.38
CA SER A 309 -10.76 10.85 -25.15
C SER A 309 -9.54 11.39 -25.93
N ALA A 310 -9.17 10.71 -27.00
CA ALA A 310 -8.02 11.06 -27.84
C ALA A 310 -8.30 12.17 -28.83
N VAL A 311 -9.56 12.67 -28.91
CA VAL A 311 -9.98 13.75 -29.81
C VAL A 311 -9.90 15.05 -29.02
N ALA A 312 -8.91 15.89 -29.39
CA ALA A 312 -8.83 17.25 -28.85
C ALA A 312 -9.88 18.13 -29.58
N LEU A 313 -10.85 18.66 -28.82
CA LEU A 313 -11.88 19.55 -29.35
C LEU A 313 -11.31 20.94 -29.64
N GLN A 314 -11.55 21.45 -30.85
CA GLN A 314 -11.26 22.82 -31.23
C GLN A 314 -12.56 23.64 -31.19
N ARG A 315 -12.98 24.04 -30.00
CA ARG A 315 -14.23 24.83 -29.85
C ARG A 315 -14.08 26.23 -30.37
N GLN A 316 -15.10 26.67 -31.10
CA GLN A 316 -15.22 28.01 -31.67
C GLN A 316 -16.61 28.57 -31.37
N ALA A 317 -16.71 29.88 -31.35
CA ALA A 317 -17.99 30.56 -31.22
C ALA A 317 -18.65 30.59 -32.61
N LEU A 318 -19.72 29.83 -32.78
CA LEU A 318 -20.43 29.64 -34.04
C LEU A 318 -21.80 30.35 -33.99
N ASP A 319 -22.29 30.87 -35.11
CA ASP A 319 -23.67 31.29 -35.26
C ASP A 319 -24.54 30.06 -35.61
N PRO A 320 -25.49 29.65 -34.75
CA PRO A 320 -26.35 28.53 -35.07
C PRO A 320 -27.18 28.71 -36.32
N ALA A 321 -27.60 29.96 -36.66
CA ALA A 321 -28.38 30.24 -37.85
C ALA A 321 -27.60 29.98 -39.13
N GLU A 322 -26.35 30.44 -39.18
CA GLU A 322 -25.45 30.21 -40.31
C GLU A 322 -25.13 28.72 -40.49
N GLU A 323 -24.84 28.01 -39.43
CA GLU A 323 -24.50 26.57 -39.51
C GLU A 323 -25.70 25.71 -39.92
N LEU A 324 -26.92 26.00 -39.43
CA LEU A 324 -28.13 25.29 -39.88
C LEU A 324 -28.48 25.60 -41.34
N ALA A 325 -28.38 26.87 -41.76
CA ALA A 325 -28.63 27.25 -43.14
C ALA A 325 -27.65 26.54 -44.10
N ARG A 326 -26.36 26.50 -43.75
CA ARG A 326 -25.33 25.81 -44.55
C ARG A 326 -25.61 24.32 -44.68
N GLN A 327 -26.06 23.66 -43.58
CA GLN A 327 -26.41 22.24 -43.63
C GLN A 327 -27.69 21.99 -44.44
N ALA A 328 -28.68 22.86 -44.34
CA ALA A 328 -29.89 22.77 -45.16
C ALA A 328 -29.59 22.90 -46.64
N ASP A 329 -28.78 23.89 -47.03
CA ASP A 329 -28.35 24.13 -48.42
C ASP A 329 -27.60 22.91 -48.98
N TYR A 330 -26.69 22.32 -48.22
CA TYR A 330 -25.95 21.11 -48.63
C TYR A 330 -26.85 19.90 -48.89
N PHE A 331 -27.96 19.75 -48.17
CA PHE A 331 -28.89 18.64 -48.33
C PHE A 331 -30.11 18.97 -49.23
N GLN A 332 -30.19 20.16 -49.79
CA GLN A 332 -31.36 20.65 -50.53
C GLN A 332 -31.68 19.72 -51.72
N ASP A 333 -30.71 19.48 -52.60
CA ASP A 333 -30.91 18.65 -53.79
C ASP A 333 -31.36 17.24 -53.43
N LEU A 334 -30.72 16.62 -52.39
CA LEU A 334 -31.06 15.27 -51.95
C LEU A 334 -32.47 15.21 -51.35
N ALA A 335 -32.91 16.27 -50.68
CA ALA A 335 -34.26 16.35 -50.15
C ALA A 335 -35.29 16.53 -51.25
N GLU A 336 -35.00 17.37 -52.24
CA GLU A 336 -35.86 17.59 -53.41
C GLU A 336 -36.06 16.33 -54.26
N GLU A 337 -34.98 15.55 -54.48
CA GLU A 337 -35.07 14.23 -55.15
C GLU A 337 -36.04 13.28 -54.46
N ARG A 338 -36.21 13.41 -53.14
CA ARG A 338 -37.12 12.60 -52.32
C ARG A 338 -38.49 13.28 -52.09
N GLY A 339 -38.73 14.43 -52.70
CA GLY A 339 -39.97 15.20 -52.56
C GLY A 339 -40.15 15.79 -51.16
N LEU A 340 -39.04 16.07 -50.43
CA LEU A 340 -39.05 16.65 -49.09
C LEU A 340 -38.78 18.15 -49.15
N ARG A 341 -39.26 18.89 -48.16
CA ARG A 341 -38.94 20.29 -47.94
C ARG A 341 -38.04 20.46 -46.72
N LEU A 342 -36.97 21.24 -46.83
CA LEU A 342 -36.13 21.61 -45.71
C LEU A 342 -36.53 22.98 -45.17
N ALA A 343 -36.64 23.13 -43.87
CA ALA A 343 -36.91 24.37 -43.18
C ALA A 343 -35.95 24.58 -42.02
N THR A 344 -35.53 25.82 -41.80
CA THR A 344 -34.68 26.18 -40.66
C THR A 344 -35.42 27.14 -39.74
N ALA A 345 -35.25 26.99 -38.41
CA ALA A 345 -35.84 27.85 -37.41
C ALA A 345 -34.87 28.07 -36.25
N VAL A 346 -34.55 29.33 -35.94
CA VAL A 346 -33.68 29.67 -34.81
C VAL A 346 -34.40 30.58 -33.85
N VAL A 347 -34.39 30.23 -32.57
CA VAL A 347 -35.03 30.97 -31.48
C VAL A 347 -34.00 31.25 -30.40
N GLY A 348 -33.67 32.50 -30.20
CA GLY A 348 -32.68 32.97 -29.24
C GLY A 348 -31.49 33.62 -29.91
N SER A 349 -30.55 34.10 -29.11
CA SER A 349 -29.35 34.79 -29.57
C SER A 349 -28.11 34.36 -28.78
N GLY A 350 -26.96 34.59 -29.37
CA GLY A 350 -25.66 34.30 -28.80
C GLY A 350 -24.94 33.11 -29.45
N PRO A 351 -23.61 33.02 -29.28
CA PRO A 351 -22.81 32.03 -29.96
C PRO A 351 -23.01 30.63 -29.37
N LEU A 352 -22.92 29.62 -30.23
CA LEU A 352 -22.80 28.19 -29.85
C LEU A 352 -21.32 27.84 -29.75
N GLN A 353 -20.90 27.31 -28.62
CA GLN A 353 -19.52 26.84 -28.39
C GLN A 353 -19.37 25.39 -28.83
N ALA A 354 -18.86 25.14 -30.02
CA ALA A 354 -18.69 23.78 -30.55
C ALA A 354 -17.46 23.68 -31.48
N ASP A 355 -17.00 22.46 -31.70
CA ASP A 355 -16.06 22.15 -32.78
C ASP A 355 -16.82 22.10 -34.07
N THR A 356 -16.44 22.98 -35.02
CA THR A 356 -17.15 23.19 -36.28
C THR A 356 -17.26 21.92 -37.11
N MET A 357 -16.17 21.16 -37.24
CA MET A 357 -16.16 19.95 -38.05
C MET A 357 -17.03 18.85 -37.45
N LEU A 358 -16.96 18.69 -36.14
CA LEU A 358 -17.75 17.69 -35.43
C LEU A 358 -19.23 18.06 -35.37
N LEU A 359 -19.57 19.34 -35.18
CA LEU A 359 -20.95 19.84 -35.26
C LEU A 359 -21.56 19.53 -36.61
N ARG A 360 -20.88 19.91 -37.70
CA ARG A 360 -21.33 19.64 -39.07
C ARG A 360 -21.50 18.15 -39.33
N ARG A 361 -20.57 17.32 -38.84
CA ARG A 361 -20.66 15.85 -38.93
C ARG A 361 -21.88 15.31 -38.18
N ALA A 362 -22.19 15.85 -37.01
CA ALA A 362 -23.38 15.43 -36.24
C ALA A 362 -24.67 15.81 -36.98
N LEU A 363 -24.77 17.06 -37.46
CA LEU A 363 -25.94 17.53 -38.21
C LEU A 363 -26.10 16.76 -39.50
N ALA A 364 -25.03 16.52 -40.27
CA ALA A 364 -25.09 15.75 -41.51
C ALA A 364 -25.59 14.31 -41.27
N ASN A 365 -25.16 13.62 -40.18
CA ASN A 365 -25.67 12.29 -39.83
C ASN A 365 -27.17 12.33 -39.49
N LEU A 366 -27.62 13.36 -38.73
CA LEU A 366 -29.04 13.51 -38.40
C LEU A 366 -29.88 13.83 -39.64
N LEU A 367 -29.40 14.74 -40.53
CA LEU A 367 -30.09 15.09 -41.78
C LEU A 367 -30.15 13.91 -42.72
N ALA A 368 -29.05 13.18 -42.94
CA ALA A 368 -29.06 12.00 -43.78
C ALA A 368 -30.10 10.96 -43.27
N ASN A 369 -30.14 10.77 -41.91
CA ASN A 369 -31.15 9.89 -41.32
C ASN A 369 -32.60 10.43 -41.53
N ALA A 370 -32.83 11.72 -41.31
CA ALA A 370 -34.13 12.34 -41.49
C ALA A 370 -34.62 12.27 -42.96
N VAL A 371 -33.76 12.59 -43.92
CA VAL A 371 -34.08 12.52 -45.37
C VAL A 371 -34.34 11.07 -45.81
N GLN A 372 -33.63 10.09 -45.21
CA GLN A 372 -33.81 8.68 -45.51
C GLN A 372 -35.16 8.13 -45.01
N HIS A 373 -35.60 8.57 -43.81
CA HIS A 373 -36.75 7.98 -43.14
C HIS A 373 -38.01 8.88 -43.14
N ALA A 374 -37.93 10.11 -43.65
CA ALA A 374 -39.07 11.00 -43.75
C ALA A 374 -40.09 10.47 -44.76
N LYS A 375 -41.37 10.76 -44.52
CA LYS A 375 -42.46 10.48 -45.48
C LYS A 375 -42.34 11.38 -46.69
N PRO A 376 -42.47 10.85 -47.91
CA PRO A 376 -42.49 11.70 -49.12
C PRO A 376 -43.53 12.82 -49.00
N GLY A 377 -43.18 14.02 -49.46
CA GLY A 377 -44.04 15.20 -49.36
C GLY A 377 -44.04 15.90 -48.00
N SER A 378 -43.32 15.37 -46.99
CA SER A 378 -43.23 15.98 -45.66
C SER A 378 -42.13 17.05 -45.58
N GLU A 379 -42.10 17.75 -44.44
CA GLU A 379 -41.08 18.73 -44.09
C GLU A 379 -40.07 18.13 -43.09
N VAL A 380 -38.77 18.33 -43.34
CA VAL A 380 -37.69 18.10 -42.41
C VAL A 380 -37.24 19.45 -41.86
N ARG A 381 -37.32 19.64 -40.53
CA ARG A 381 -37.02 20.90 -39.87
C ARG A 381 -35.74 20.83 -39.06
N LEU A 382 -34.83 21.79 -39.33
CA LEU A 382 -33.65 22.01 -38.49
C LEU A 382 -33.95 23.17 -37.53
N GLY A 383 -33.90 22.89 -36.25
CA GLY A 383 -34.17 23.87 -35.20
C GLY A 383 -32.93 24.18 -34.37
N ALA A 384 -32.79 25.43 -33.91
CA ALA A 384 -31.89 25.80 -32.83
C ALA A 384 -32.65 26.66 -31.82
N ARG A 385 -32.58 26.30 -30.57
CA ARG A 385 -33.27 27.04 -29.51
C ARG A 385 -32.33 27.30 -28.33
N ARG A 386 -32.26 28.56 -27.91
CA ARG A 386 -31.55 28.96 -26.73
C ARG A 386 -32.31 28.49 -25.46
N ARG A 387 -31.66 27.76 -24.60
CA ARG A 387 -32.14 27.35 -23.30
C ARG A 387 -31.26 27.95 -22.21
N THR A 388 -31.68 27.91 -20.96
CA THR A 388 -30.86 28.34 -19.82
C THR A 388 -29.58 27.52 -19.76
N GLY A 389 -28.42 28.14 -20.03
CA GLY A 389 -27.10 27.50 -19.93
C GLY A 389 -26.77 26.53 -21.07
N ALA A 390 -27.51 26.51 -22.18
CA ALA A 390 -27.26 25.60 -23.29
C ALA A 390 -27.89 26.04 -24.59
N TRP A 391 -27.37 25.58 -25.71
CA TRP A 391 -28.06 25.50 -26.97
C TRP A 391 -28.67 24.12 -27.20
N GLU A 392 -29.90 24.05 -27.67
CA GLU A 392 -30.58 22.84 -28.12
C GLU A 392 -30.78 22.91 -29.61
N LEU A 393 -30.12 22.03 -30.37
CA LEU A 393 -30.33 21.89 -31.82
C LEU A 393 -31.24 20.68 -32.03
N SER A 394 -32.16 20.78 -32.99
CA SER A 394 -33.03 19.65 -33.34
C SER A 394 -33.04 19.40 -34.84
N VAL A 395 -33.28 18.13 -35.21
CA VAL A 395 -33.67 17.71 -36.56
C VAL A 395 -34.96 16.91 -36.39
N ASP A 396 -36.02 17.46 -36.94
CA ASP A 396 -37.38 16.95 -36.81
C ASP A 396 -37.85 16.43 -38.17
N ASN A 397 -38.43 15.24 -38.21
CA ASN A 397 -39.02 14.68 -39.44
C ASN A 397 -40.29 13.86 -39.10
N SER A 398 -41.21 13.78 -40.09
CA SER A 398 -42.34 12.85 -39.99
C SER A 398 -41.99 11.50 -40.61
N GLY A 399 -42.06 10.43 -39.84
CA GLY A 399 -41.72 9.09 -40.26
C GLY A 399 -42.74 8.06 -39.78
N GLU A 400 -42.31 6.81 -39.64
CA GLU A 400 -43.12 5.77 -39.00
C GLU A 400 -42.98 5.89 -37.50
N PRO A 401 -44.06 5.65 -36.73
CA PRO A 401 -43.98 5.64 -35.28
C PRO A 401 -43.09 4.54 -34.80
N LEU A 402 -42.18 4.86 -33.87
CA LEU A 402 -41.26 3.93 -33.25
C LEU A 402 -41.78 3.53 -31.83
N PRO A 403 -41.67 2.27 -31.41
CA PRO A 403 -41.93 1.90 -30.05
C PRO A 403 -41.03 2.67 -29.08
N ALA A 404 -41.58 3.13 -27.95
CA ALA A 404 -40.82 3.95 -26.99
C ALA A 404 -39.56 3.20 -26.45
N GLU A 405 -39.60 1.89 -26.34
CA GLU A 405 -38.53 1.01 -25.87
C GLU A 405 -37.31 1.03 -26.82
N LEU A 406 -37.52 1.37 -28.09
CA LEU A 406 -36.48 1.40 -29.12
C LEU A 406 -35.76 2.73 -29.20
N LEU A 407 -36.37 3.84 -28.69
CA LEU A 407 -35.83 5.20 -28.88
C LEU A 407 -34.41 5.33 -28.30
N ASP A 408 -34.14 4.85 -27.11
CA ASP A 408 -32.81 4.92 -26.49
C ASP A 408 -31.77 4.05 -27.21
N ARG A 409 -32.23 2.97 -27.84
CA ARG A 409 -31.38 2.03 -28.58
C ARG A 409 -30.94 2.56 -29.96
N LEU A 410 -31.63 3.55 -30.52
CA LEU A 410 -31.27 4.13 -31.82
C LEU A 410 -29.83 4.68 -31.86
N PHE A 411 -29.28 5.05 -30.73
CA PHE A 411 -27.89 5.52 -30.61
C PHE A 411 -26.85 4.39 -30.36
N GLU A 412 -27.31 3.14 -30.24
CA GLU A 412 -26.41 1.98 -30.14
C GLU A 412 -25.74 1.75 -31.52
N ARG A 413 -24.51 1.25 -31.50
CA ARG A 413 -23.77 0.95 -32.75
C ARG A 413 -24.44 -0.19 -33.48
N PHE A 414 -24.50 -0.05 -34.81
CA PHE A 414 -25.09 -1.05 -35.70
C PHE A 414 -26.57 -1.34 -35.44
N TYR A 415 -27.22 -0.62 -34.52
CA TYR A 415 -28.62 -0.84 -34.23
C TYR A 415 -29.51 -0.29 -35.37
N ARG A 416 -30.49 -1.07 -35.75
CA ARG A 416 -31.47 -0.77 -36.82
C ARG A 416 -32.84 -1.22 -36.35
N ALA A 417 -33.79 -0.32 -36.39
CA ALA A 417 -35.15 -0.58 -35.94
C ALA A 417 -35.89 -1.59 -36.82
N ASP A 418 -35.60 -1.62 -38.14
CA ASP A 418 -36.13 -2.61 -39.07
C ASP A 418 -35.04 -3.07 -40.06
N PRO A 419 -34.46 -4.26 -39.88
CA PRO A 419 -33.45 -4.79 -40.80
C PRO A 419 -34.01 -5.28 -42.14
N ALA A 420 -35.34 -5.45 -42.30
CA ALA A 420 -35.93 -6.13 -43.45
C ALA A 420 -36.21 -5.16 -44.64
N ARG A 421 -36.11 -3.81 -44.45
CA ARG A 421 -36.37 -2.84 -45.52
C ARG A 421 -35.21 -2.75 -46.52
N ALA A 422 -35.50 -2.78 -47.81
CA ALA A 422 -34.52 -2.69 -48.86
C ALA A 422 -33.62 -1.41 -48.82
N ASP A 423 -34.17 -0.26 -48.37
CA ASP A 423 -33.43 0.98 -48.16
C ASP A 423 -32.51 0.94 -46.90
N SER A 424 -32.78 0.05 -45.98
CA SER A 424 -31.92 -0.13 -44.81
C SER A 424 -30.53 -0.68 -45.20
N ALA A 425 -30.39 -1.36 -46.33
CA ALA A 425 -29.08 -1.86 -46.81
C ALA A 425 -28.05 -0.74 -47.04
N ARG A 426 -28.48 0.51 -47.26
CA ARG A 426 -27.59 1.68 -47.45
C ARG A 426 -27.11 2.35 -46.19
N SER A 427 -27.69 2.07 -44.99
CA SER A 427 -27.31 2.66 -43.71
C SER A 427 -26.45 1.72 -42.89
N SER A 428 -25.27 2.18 -42.41
CA SER A 428 -24.34 1.38 -41.61
C SER A 428 -24.73 1.23 -40.13
N GLY A 429 -25.82 1.89 -39.67
CA GLY A 429 -26.18 1.92 -38.25
C GLY A 429 -25.16 2.64 -37.32
N LEU A 430 -24.18 3.35 -37.87
CA LEU A 430 -23.16 4.06 -37.11
C LEU A 430 -23.43 5.56 -36.96
N GLY A 431 -24.29 6.14 -37.80
CA GLY A 431 -24.52 7.59 -37.87
C GLY A 431 -24.99 8.18 -36.54
N LEU A 432 -25.98 7.59 -35.90
CA LEU A 432 -26.49 8.06 -34.60
C LEU A 432 -25.52 7.78 -33.43
N ALA A 433 -24.77 6.71 -33.50
CA ALA A 433 -23.68 6.43 -32.53
C ALA A 433 -22.57 7.50 -32.62
N ILE A 434 -22.22 7.94 -33.83
CA ILE A 434 -21.30 9.07 -34.05
C ILE A 434 -21.85 10.35 -33.43
N VAL A 435 -23.13 10.64 -33.63
CA VAL A 435 -23.80 11.80 -33.01
C VAL A 435 -23.69 11.77 -31.49
N ARG A 436 -23.99 10.64 -30.87
CA ARG A 436 -23.88 10.46 -29.44
C ARG A 436 -22.44 10.66 -28.94
N SER A 437 -21.46 10.11 -29.64
CA SER A 437 -20.04 10.29 -29.31
C SER A 437 -19.59 11.74 -29.43
N ILE A 438 -20.00 12.46 -30.50
CA ILE A 438 -19.71 13.88 -30.67
C ILE A 438 -20.30 14.71 -29.53
N MET A 439 -21.54 14.42 -29.14
CA MET A 439 -22.19 15.12 -28.03
C MET A 439 -21.50 14.84 -26.69
N THR A 440 -21.09 13.59 -26.43
CA THR A 440 -20.31 13.24 -25.25
C THR A 440 -18.98 13.98 -25.18
N LEU A 441 -18.23 14.08 -26.29
CA LEU A 441 -17.00 14.86 -26.36
C LEU A 441 -17.26 16.34 -26.03
N HIS A 442 -18.38 16.92 -26.46
CA HIS A 442 -18.77 18.30 -26.17
C HIS A 442 -19.29 18.47 -24.71
N GLY A 443 -19.44 17.39 -23.92
CA GLY A 443 -20.05 17.44 -22.58
C GLY A 443 -21.56 17.67 -22.63
N GLY A 444 -22.17 17.44 -23.80
CA GLY A 444 -23.60 17.57 -24.07
C GLY A 444 -24.31 16.23 -24.08
N SER A 445 -25.54 16.22 -24.61
CA SER A 445 -26.34 14.99 -24.74
C SER A 445 -27.07 14.98 -26.10
N ALA A 446 -27.26 13.77 -26.65
CA ALA A 446 -28.13 13.49 -27.78
C ALA A 446 -29.32 12.68 -27.28
N THR A 447 -30.53 13.11 -27.63
CA THR A 447 -31.79 12.44 -27.26
C THR A 447 -32.71 12.38 -28.47
N VAL A 448 -33.64 11.44 -28.46
CA VAL A 448 -34.71 11.35 -29.43
C VAL A 448 -36.03 11.36 -28.69
N VAL A 449 -36.98 12.10 -29.20
CA VAL A 449 -38.35 12.17 -28.67
C VAL A 449 -39.34 12.03 -29.81
N GLN A 450 -40.52 11.56 -29.51
CA GLN A 450 -41.63 11.41 -30.44
C GLN A 450 -42.79 12.27 -29.97
N PRO A 451 -42.87 13.55 -30.38
CA PRO A 451 -43.90 14.49 -29.88
C PRO A 451 -45.34 14.07 -30.23
N ALA A 452 -45.52 13.48 -31.42
CA ALA A 452 -46.76 12.87 -31.86
C ALA A 452 -46.51 11.58 -32.65
N ALA A 453 -47.55 10.77 -32.86
CA ALA A 453 -47.38 9.52 -33.59
C ALA A 453 -46.88 9.78 -35.04
N GLY A 454 -45.64 9.33 -35.28
CA GLY A 454 -44.99 9.53 -36.57
C GLY A 454 -44.09 10.77 -36.66
N ASP A 455 -44.07 11.65 -35.67
CA ASP A 455 -43.11 12.80 -35.66
C ASP A 455 -41.90 12.40 -34.78
N ILE A 456 -40.72 12.45 -35.35
CA ILE A 456 -39.47 12.09 -34.65
C ILE A 456 -38.59 13.34 -34.56
N SER A 457 -38.11 13.66 -33.38
CA SER A 457 -37.24 14.80 -33.09
C SER A 457 -35.95 14.32 -32.44
N PHE A 458 -34.83 14.43 -33.15
CA PHE A 458 -33.49 14.24 -32.60
C PHE A 458 -33.00 15.57 -32.03
N ARG A 459 -32.60 15.60 -30.78
CA ARG A 459 -32.18 16.80 -30.05
C ARG A 459 -30.76 16.68 -29.55
N LEU A 460 -29.96 17.71 -29.83
CA LEU A 460 -28.56 17.85 -29.40
C LEU A 460 -28.46 19.01 -28.40
N ARG A 461 -28.08 18.76 -27.20
CA ARG A 461 -27.92 19.78 -26.16
C ARG A 461 -26.43 20.10 -25.95
N PHE A 462 -26.01 21.32 -26.33
CA PHE A 462 -24.67 21.83 -26.12
C PHE A 462 -24.65 22.76 -24.91
N PRO A 463 -23.98 22.40 -23.80
CA PRO A 463 -23.86 23.25 -22.61
C PRO A 463 -22.90 24.42 -22.90
N ASP A 464 -23.19 25.60 -22.31
CA ASP A 464 -22.33 26.78 -22.44
C ASP A 464 -21.02 26.61 -21.66
N ALA A 465 -21.10 26.04 -20.49
CA ALA A 465 -19.95 25.65 -19.66
C ALA A 465 -19.81 24.13 -19.65
N VAL A 466 -18.66 23.64 -20.04
CA VAL A 466 -18.33 22.24 -19.83
C VAL A 466 -18.01 22.08 -18.36
N PRO A 467 -18.67 21.19 -17.61
CA PRO A 467 -18.13 20.80 -16.32
C PRO A 467 -16.69 20.30 -16.54
N PRO A 468 -15.72 20.72 -15.73
CA PRO A 468 -14.36 20.19 -15.83
C PRO A 468 -14.47 18.67 -15.85
N ALA A 469 -13.79 18.04 -16.81
CA ALA A 469 -13.73 16.59 -16.91
C ALA A 469 -13.47 16.06 -15.50
N ALA A 470 -14.31 15.16 -15.01
CA ALA A 470 -14.17 14.61 -13.67
C ALA A 470 -12.76 14.06 -13.56
N SER A 471 -11.88 14.83 -12.91
CA SER A 471 -10.55 14.38 -12.53
C SER A 471 -10.75 13.10 -11.72
N PRO A 472 -10.04 12.01 -12.01
CA PRO A 472 -10.16 10.82 -11.18
C PRO A 472 -9.96 11.26 -9.74
N ALA A 473 -10.96 11.02 -8.90
CA ALA A 473 -11.00 11.43 -7.51
C ALA A 473 -9.66 11.06 -6.85
N ALA A 474 -8.89 12.08 -6.45
CA ALA A 474 -7.72 11.88 -5.61
C ALA A 474 -8.19 11.14 -4.35
N PRO A 475 -7.46 10.11 -3.89
CA PRO A 475 -7.82 9.43 -2.66
C PRO A 475 -7.84 10.45 -1.53
N ALA A 476 -8.97 10.54 -0.83
CA ALA A 476 -9.14 11.39 0.33
C ALA A 476 -7.98 11.17 1.29
N ALA A 477 -7.14 12.19 1.46
CA ALA A 477 -6.10 12.23 2.46
C ALA A 477 -6.80 12.09 3.82
N GLY A 478 -6.56 10.97 4.50
CA GLY A 478 -7.13 10.66 5.78
C GLY A 478 -6.89 11.79 6.78
N ALA A 479 -7.97 12.26 7.37
CA ALA A 479 -7.96 13.12 8.55
C ALA A 479 -7.16 12.43 9.65
N ARG A 480 -6.03 13.06 10.02
CA ARG A 480 -5.33 12.78 11.28
C ARG A 480 -6.16 13.38 12.40
N SER A 481 -6.54 12.58 13.35
CA SER A 481 -6.76 12.96 14.74
C SER A 481 -6.24 11.83 15.63
#